data_a9f5955823845640b2e65763b38fa453
#
_entry.id   a9f5955823845640b2e65763b38fa453
#
_cell.length_a   1.000
_cell.length_b   1.000
_cell.length_c   1.000
_cell.angle_alpha   90.00
_cell.angle_beta   90.00
_cell.angle_gamma   90.00
#
_symmetry.space_group_name_H-M   'P 1'
#
loop_
_entity.id
_entity.type
_entity.pdbx_description
1 polymer ?
#
loop_
_entity_poly.entity_id
_entity_poly.type
_entity_poly.pdbx_seq_one_letter_code
_entity_poly.pdbx_strand_id
1 'polypeptide(L)'
;MKLGATSDVTALIGATNGGYYAGGAFGSIFSGYFAHKYGRKKSAALAALIILISSSLIAASYHIAMFITFRVFQGWGSFQMLSTIPMWMAELVPPHRRGMLVQIHPAMINTGYTVASYTGVGFFYYTGGGKDTWRGPLGLAGLFPLLLLLGIYWIPESPRYLLFNDRKEEAWDVLRHLHSDPRDPNHLFAKNELDQIERQVQLDNAESAKSISGNYVKIFQRASFRKRFVMTIFLTFAQMSSGALVVNNYGGLIYKSLGFSNSAVLQMQGGYQLCGWVMNTANMFFIDRFPRNKLMCLGFATCGITVIIEAALQKHYLGTAYQPGLIACTAFLFLNVTCFGLFVEGPGFTYIAEIWPTFLRGEGYALGMCSLCVTSIIWLQSAPTAFETIGWKFYIIFIVIDAIAAVVVWFYPDTLGKPLEEIAGVFGDTDMVALVPQRDGSKSDSGNNFE
;
A
#
# COMPACT_ATOMS: atom_id res chain seq x y z
N MET A 1 30.49 -17.21 -2.41
CA MET A 1 30.08 -17.34 -1.01
C MET A 1 29.83 -18.82 -0.73
N LYS A 2 30.61 -19.47 0.10
CA LYS A 2 30.28 -20.82 0.59
C LYS A 2 29.34 -20.63 1.76
N LEU A 3 28.06 -20.79 1.52
CA LEU A 3 27.06 -20.84 2.58
C LEU A 3 27.12 -22.25 3.17
N GLY A 4 27.33 -22.32 4.47
CA GLY A 4 27.25 -23.53 5.25
C GLY A 4 25.84 -24.13 5.25
N ALA A 5 25.56 -25.06 6.13
CA ALA A 5 24.34 -25.87 6.17
C ALA A 5 23.04 -25.13 5.81
N THR A 6 22.04 -25.86 5.32
CA THR A 6 20.74 -25.36 4.85
C THR A 6 20.03 -24.43 5.86
N SER A 7 20.22 -24.65 7.16
CA SER A 7 19.70 -23.82 8.25
C SER A 7 20.22 -22.37 8.23
N ASP A 8 21.50 -22.17 7.87
CA ASP A 8 22.11 -20.84 7.82
C ASP A 8 21.57 -20.01 6.65
N VAL A 9 21.26 -20.66 5.52
CA VAL A 9 20.68 -19.99 4.34
C VAL A 9 19.28 -19.48 4.64
N THR A 10 18.44 -20.30 5.27
CA THR A 10 17.07 -19.95 5.65
C THR A 10 17.08 -18.79 6.65
N ALA A 11 17.97 -18.84 7.65
CA ALA A 11 18.12 -17.76 8.63
C ALA A 11 18.56 -16.44 7.97
N LEU A 12 19.46 -16.49 6.99
CA LEU A 12 19.93 -15.29 6.27
C LEU A 12 18.85 -14.69 5.37
N ILE A 13 18.05 -15.51 4.68
CA ILE A 13 16.89 -15.04 3.92
C ILE A 13 15.88 -14.36 4.85
N GLY A 14 15.60 -15.01 5.98
CA GLY A 14 14.74 -14.44 7.01
C GLY A 14 15.25 -13.10 7.53
N ALA A 15 16.54 -13.02 7.89
CA ALA A 15 17.17 -11.77 8.35
C ALA A 15 17.13 -10.65 7.29
N THR A 16 17.31 -11.01 6.02
CA THR A 16 17.25 -10.06 4.90
C THR A 16 15.86 -9.47 4.72
N ASN A 17 14.83 -10.32 4.71
CA ASN A 17 13.45 -9.90 4.59
C ASN A 17 12.96 -9.18 5.86
N GLY A 18 13.27 -9.73 7.03
CA GLY A 18 12.93 -9.12 8.32
C GLY A 18 13.58 -7.75 8.50
N GLY A 19 14.85 -7.59 8.10
CA GLY A 19 15.55 -6.31 8.11
C GLY A 19 14.87 -5.26 7.23
N TYR A 20 14.45 -5.63 6.03
CA TYR A 20 13.73 -4.74 5.13
C TYR A 20 12.41 -4.24 5.74
N TYR A 21 11.58 -5.12 6.29
CA TYR A 21 10.31 -4.72 6.91
C TYR A 21 10.51 -4.02 8.26
N ALA A 22 11.56 -4.33 9.03
CA ALA A 22 11.90 -3.59 10.25
C ALA A 22 12.28 -2.14 9.93
N GLY A 23 13.10 -1.93 8.90
CA GLY A 23 13.36 -0.59 8.35
C GLY A 23 12.08 0.08 7.88
N GLY A 24 11.18 -0.67 7.24
CA GLY A 24 9.88 -0.22 6.78
C GLY A 24 8.96 0.25 7.90
N ALA A 25 8.88 -0.46 9.01
CA ALA A 25 8.11 -0.06 10.18
C ALA A 25 8.61 1.27 10.77
N PHE A 26 9.92 1.44 10.88
CA PHE A 26 10.51 2.72 11.28
C PHE A 26 10.22 3.83 10.27
N GLY A 27 10.42 3.56 8.96
CA GLY A 27 10.22 4.51 7.88
C GLY A 27 8.78 5.01 7.77
N SER A 28 7.80 4.15 7.97
CA SER A 28 6.39 4.53 7.97
C SER A 28 6.05 5.49 9.11
N ILE A 29 6.46 5.19 10.35
CA ILE A 29 6.25 6.09 11.50
C ILE A 29 6.99 7.42 11.30
N PHE A 30 8.23 7.37 10.85
CA PHE A 30 9.04 8.55 10.56
C PHE A 30 8.38 9.43 9.50
N SER A 31 7.75 8.82 8.48
CA SER A 31 7.03 9.52 7.41
C SER A 31 5.94 10.44 7.95
N GLY A 32 5.10 9.98 8.88
CA GLY A 32 4.04 10.80 9.47
C GLY A 32 4.57 12.10 10.10
N TYR A 33 5.63 11.98 10.89
CA TYR A 33 6.29 13.13 11.50
C TYR A 33 6.98 14.04 10.46
N PHE A 34 7.78 13.45 9.57
CA PHE A 34 8.60 14.22 8.64
C PHE A 34 7.77 14.93 7.58
N ALA A 35 6.76 14.26 7.00
CA ALA A 35 5.87 14.84 6.01
C ALA A 35 4.99 15.97 6.59
N HIS A 36 4.62 15.88 7.87
CA HIS A 36 3.89 16.94 8.54
C HIS A 36 4.77 18.18 8.76
N LYS A 37 6.02 17.99 9.21
CA LYS A 37 6.92 19.09 9.57
C LYS A 37 7.59 19.76 8.37
N TYR A 38 8.03 18.98 7.38
CA TYR A 38 8.88 19.47 6.27
C TYR A 38 8.19 19.46 4.90
N GLY A 39 6.99 18.91 4.80
CA GLY A 39 6.22 18.82 3.57
C GLY A 39 6.30 17.46 2.90
N ARG A 40 5.33 17.20 2.03
CA ARG A 40 5.19 15.92 1.34
C ARG A 40 6.25 15.73 0.29
N LYS A 41 6.55 16.77 -0.47
CA LYS A 41 7.59 16.81 -1.50
C LYS A 41 8.97 16.47 -0.94
N LYS A 42 9.37 17.10 0.17
CA LYS A 42 10.66 16.85 0.81
C LYS A 42 10.72 15.45 1.43
N SER A 43 9.60 14.95 1.98
CA SER A 43 9.53 13.58 2.50
C SER A 43 9.73 12.54 1.40
N ALA A 44 9.09 12.71 0.26
CA ALA A 44 9.26 11.85 -0.91
C ALA A 44 10.69 11.93 -1.47
N ALA A 45 11.28 13.12 -1.53
CA ALA A 45 12.67 13.30 -1.97
C ALA A 45 13.67 12.59 -1.05
N LEU A 46 13.52 12.73 0.26
CA LEU A 46 14.36 12.03 1.23
C LEU A 46 14.23 10.51 1.10
N ALA A 47 13.00 10.01 0.98
CA ALA A 47 12.74 8.59 0.78
C ALA A 47 13.41 8.05 -0.49
N ALA A 48 13.27 8.77 -1.61
CA ALA A 48 13.91 8.41 -2.87
C ALA A 48 15.44 8.42 -2.77
N LEU A 49 16.03 9.39 -2.07
CA LEU A 49 17.47 9.45 -1.84
C LEU A 49 17.96 8.26 -1.01
N ILE A 50 17.25 7.90 0.07
CA ILE A 50 17.57 6.73 0.90
C ILE A 50 17.51 5.44 0.05
N ILE A 51 16.46 5.26 -0.78
CA ILE A 51 16.33 4.09 -1.65
C ILE A 51 17.46 4.06 -2.68
N LEU A 52 17.79 5.18 -3.31
CA LEU A 52 18.85 5.26 -4.32
C LEU A 52 20.21 4.85 -3.74
N ILE A 53 20.58 5.43 -2.61
CA ILE A 53 21.87 5.13 -1.94
C ILE A 53 21.89 3.67 -1.49
N SER A 54 20.83 3.20 -0.82
CA SER A 54 20.79 1.84 -0.30
C SER A 54 20.78 0.80 -1.42
N SER A 55 20.05 1.01 -2.52
CA SER A 55 20.04 0.10 -3.66
C SER A 55 21.41 0.01 -4.33
N SER A 56 22.11 1.14 -4.50
CA SER A 56 23.46 1.19 -5.04
C SER A 56 24.46 0.42 -4.15
N LEU A 57 24.37 0.59 -2.84
CA LEU A 57 25.25 -0.09 -1.88
C LEU A 57 24.92 -1.58 -1.72
N ILE A 58 23.64 -1.97 -1.87
CA ILE A 58 23.24 -3.38 -1.94
C ILE A 58 23.85 -4.04 -3.20
N ALA A 59 23.75 -3.40 -4.37
CA ALA A 59 24.34 -3.91 -5.59
C ALA A 59 25.89 -4.02 -5.51
N ALA A 60 26.54 -3.09 -4.78
CA ALA A 60 27.98 -3.09 -4.54
C ALA A 60 28.43 -3.97 -3.38
N SER A 61 27.51 -4.68 -2.69
CA SER A 61 27.85 -5.40 -1.47
C SER A 61 28.84 -6.57 -1.71
N TYR A 62 29.82 -6.71 -0.82
CA TYR A 62 30.79 -7.80 -0.79
C TYR A 62 30.55 -8.78 0.38
N HIS A 63 29.87 -8.32 1.44
CA HIS A 63 29.56 -9.10 2.63
C HIS A 63 28.07 -9.13 2.89
N ILE A 64 27.57 -10.26 3.42
CA ILE A 64 26.16 -10.43 3.75
C ILE A 64 25.67 -9.41 4.80
N ALA A 65 26.54 -9.07 5.77
CA ALA A 65 26.21 -8.05 6.78
C ALA A 65 25.92 -6.68 6.13
N MET A 66 26.73 -6.27 5.15
CA MET A 66 26.52 -5.06 4.38
C MET A 66 25.18 -5.11 3.62
N PHE A 67 24.90 -6.24 2.97
CA PHE A 67 23.63 -6.46 2.27
C PHE A 67 22.42 -6.30 3.20
N ILE A 68 22.43 -6.98 4.35
CA ILE A 68 21.32 -6.90 5.34
C ILE A 68 21.17 -5.48 5.90
N THR A 69 22.27 -4.82 6.24
CA THR A 69 22.23 -3.44 6.77
C THR A 69 21.57 -2.48 5.78
N PHE A 70 21.97 -2.50 4.51
CA PHE A 70 21.37 -1.62 3.51
C PHE A 70 19.96 -2.04 3.11
N ARG A 71 19.54 -3.29 3.33
CA ARG A 71 18.13 -3.70 3.23
C ARG A 71 17.26 -3.00 4.27
N VAL A 72 17.76 -2.74 5.49
CA VAL A 72 17.03 -1.95 6.50
C VAL A 72 16.79 -0.53 6.01
N PHE A 73 17.81 0.13 5.47
CA PHE A 73 17.66 1.49 4.91
C PHE A 73 16.77 1.51 3.67
N GLN A 74 16.87 0.52 2.80
CA GLN A 74 15.99 0.39 1.64
C GLN A 74 14.53 0.24 2.07
N GLY A 75 14.27 -0.58 3.10
CA GLY A 75 12.94 -0.71 3.71
C GLY A 75 12.43 0.61 4.29
N TRP A 76 13.27 1.34 5.02
CA TRP A 76 12.92 2.67 5.53
C TRP A 76 12.45 3.58 4.40
N GLY A 77 13.26 3.79 3.36
CA GLY A 77 12.90 4.68 2.26
C GLY A 77 11.63 4.19 1.53
N SER A 78 11.50 2.89 1.27
CA SER A 78 10.35 2.32 0.56
C SER A 78 9.03 2.54 1.30
N PHE A 79 8.98 2.28 2.60
CA PHE A 79 7.75 2.46 3.38
C PHE A 79 7.49 3.91 3.78
N GLN A 80 8.52 4.75 3.87
CA GLN A 80 8.35 6.20 3.95
C GLN A 80 7.66 6.71 2.69
N MET A 81 8.07 6.25 1.51
CA MET A 81 7.44 6.61 0.24
C MET A 81 6.01 6.07 0.15
N LEU A 82 5.80 4.79 0.52
CA LEU A 82 4.50 4.14 0.55
C LEU A 82 3.49 4.87 1.45
N SER A 83 3.95 5.50 2.52
CA SER A 83 3.11 6.30 3.42
C SER A 83 2.89 7.73 2.93
N THR A 84 3.89 8.36 2.32
CA THR A 84 3.83 9.78 1.92
C THR A 84 3.04 9.98 0.62
N ILE A 85 3.25 9.14 -0.39
CA ILE A 85 2.70 9.36 -1.74
C ILE A 85 1.18 9.31 -1.79
N PRO A 86 0.46 8.31 -1.20
CA PRO A 86 -1.00 8.29 -1.26
C PRO A 86 -1.64 9.51 -0.61
N MET A 87 -1.06 9.97 0.50
CA MET A 87 -1.52 11.17 1.19
C MET A 87 -1.30 12.42 0.31
N TRP A 88 -0.12 12.56 -0.29
CA TRP A 88 0.19 13.67 -1.17
C TRP A 88 -0.71 13.69 -2.41
N MET A 89 -0.93 12.53 -3.04
CA MET A 89 -1.86 12.39 -4.15
C MET A 89 -3.30 12.77 -3.76
N ALA A 90 -3.76 12.32 -2.58
CA ALA A 90 -5.12 12.65 -2.09
C ALA A 90 -5.32 14.14 -1.80
N GLU A 91 -4.24 14.89 -1.55
CA GLU A 91 -4.26 16.34 -1.32
C GLU A 91 -4.16 17.16 -2.62
N LEU A 92 -3.64 16.57 -3.71
CA LEU A 92 -3.50 17.23 -5.02
C LEU A 92 -4.70 16.97 -5.95
N VAL A 93 -5.49 15.95 -5.68
CA VAL A 93 -6.54 15.47 -6.59
C VAL A 93 -7.91 15.98 -6.16
N PRO A 94 -8.74 16.48 -7.12
CA PRO A 94 -10.12 16.89 -6.85
C PRO A 94 -10.96 15.78 -6.22
N PRO A 95 -11.89 16.09 -5.30
CA PRO A 95 -12.66 15.11 -4.53
C PRO A 95 -13.41 14.08 -5.39
N HIS A 96 -13.96 14.50 -6.54
CA HIS A 96 -14.80 13.65 -7.40
C HIS A 96 -14.02 12.56 -8.17
N ARG A 97 -12.67 12.66 -8.28
CA ARG A 97 -11.81 11.65 -8.92
C ARG A 97 -10.81 11.02 -7.96
N ARG A 98 -10.91 11.34 -6.68
CA ARG A 98 -9.93 10.92 -5.67
C ARG A 98 -9.80 9.41 -5.56
N GLY A 99 -10.89 8.65 -5.56
CA GLY A 99 -10.87 7.20 -5.47
C GLY A 99 -10.04 6.56 -6.58
N MET A 100 -10.39 6.85 -7.82
CA MET A 100 -9.69 6.32 -9.00
C MET A 100 -8.21 6.74 -9.04
N LEU A 101 -7.89 8.00 -8.76
CA LEU A 101 -6.51 8.50 -8.89
C LEU A 101 -5.61 8.05 -7.74
N VAL A 102 -6.13 7.93 -6.52
CA VAL A 102 -5.37 7.33 -5.40
C VAL A 102 -5.09 5.85 -5.67
N GLN A 103 -5.99 5.16 -6.39
CA GLN A 103 -5.80 3.76 -6.76
C GLN A 103 -4.65 3.54 -7.76
N ILE A 104 -4.17 4.56 -8.45
CA ILE A 104 -2.94 4.48 -9.26
C ILE A 104 -1.75 4.04 -8.39
N HIS A 105 -1.70 4.46 -7.13
CA HIS A 105 -0.58 4.13 -6.25
C HIS A 105 -0.41 2.61 -6.03
N PRO A 106 -1.39 1.81 -5.57
CA PRO A 106 -1.24 0.37 -5.46
C PRO A 106 -1.04 -0.33 -6.83
N ALA A 107 -1.63 0.19 -7.91
CA ALA A 107 -1.37 -0.32 -9.26
C ALA A 107 0.12 -0.14 -9.65
N MET A 108 0.74 1.00 -9.33
CA MET A 108 2.16 1.24 -9.59
C MET A 108 3.09 0.40 -8.71
N ILE A 109 2.70 0.05 -7.47
CA ILE A 109 3.44 -0.91 -6.64
C ILE A 109 3.52 -2.27 -7.36
N ASN A 110 2.39 -2.77 -7.84
CA ASN A 110 2.33 -4.04 -8.58
C ASN A 110 3.06 -3.97 -9.94
N THR A 111 3.06 -2.81 -10.61
CA THR A 111 3.92 -2.55 -11.77
C THR A 111 5.39 -2.73 -11.41
N GLY A 112 5.83 -2.17 -10.28
CA GLY A 112 7.19 -2.33 -9.77
C GLY A 112 7.57 -3.79 -9.51
N TYR A 113 6.70 -4.58 -8.87
CA TYR A 113 6.92 -6.01 -8.66
C TYR A 113 7.01 -6.78 -9.98
N THR A 114 6.15 -6.48 -10.95
CA THR A 114 6.16 -7.11 -12.27
C THR A 114 7.45 -6.79 -13.02
N VAL A 115 7.85 -5.52 -13.08
CA VAL A 115 9.10 -5.09 -13.73
C VAL A 115 10.32 -5.73 -13.05
N ALA A 116 10.36 -5.76 -11.71
CA ALA A 116 11.46 -6.39 -10.97
C ALA A 116 11.55 -7.89 -11.26
N SER A 117 10.42 -8.61 -11.31
CA SER A 117 10.40 -10.04 -11.61
C SER A 117 10.90 -10.35 -13.03
N TYR A 118 10.40 -9.62 -14.04
CA TYR A 118 10.86 -9.83 -15.43
C TYR A 118 12.28 -9.33 -15.67
N THR A 119 12.73 -8.31 -14.95
CA THR A 119 14.15 -7.93 -14.91
C THR A 119 14.99 -9.10 -14.40
N GLY A 120 14.57 -9.76 -13.31
CA GLY A 120 15.23 -10.97 -12.81
C GLY A 120 15.28 -12.09 -13.84
N VAL A 121 14.20 -12.34 -14.60
CA VAL A 121 14.16 -13.28 -15.71
C VAL A 121 15.17 -12.90 -16.80
N GLY A 122 15.21 -11.64 -17.22
CA GLY A 122 16.13 -11.14 -18.24
C GLY A 122 17.60 -11.35 -17.85
N PHE A 123 17.96 -11.01 -16.62
CA PHE A 123 19.32 -11.23 -16.11
C PHE A 123 19.66 -12.71 -15.90
N PHE A 124 18.68 -13.58 -15.66
CA PHE A 124 18.90 -15.02 -15.58
C PHE A 124 19.39 -15.60 -16.91
N TYR A 125 18.87 -15.12 -18.04
CA TYR A 125 19.34 -15.53 -19.38
C TYR A 125 20.57 -14.77 -19.86
N TYR A 126 21.00 -13.73 -19.15
CA TYR A 126 22.20 -12.98 -19.49
C TYR A 126 23.46 -13.73 -19.01
N THR A 127 24.25 -14.25 -19.96
CA THR A 127 25.45 -15.08 -19.68
C THR A 127 26.70 -14.26 -19.46
N GLY A 128 26.69 -12.96 -19.78
CA GLY A 128 27.93 -12.12 -19.75
C GLY A 128 28.36 -11.66 -18.35
N GLY A 129 27.51 -11.76 -17.32
CA GLY A 129 27.81 -11.26 -15.97
C GLY A 129 28.46 -12.26 -15.00
N GLY A 130 28.59 -13.53 -15.40
CA GLY A 130 29.20 -14.57 -14.58
C GLY A 130 28.53 -14.70 -13.18
N LYS A 131 29.34 -14.77 -12.11
CA LYS A 131 28.85 -14.91 -10.73
C LYS A 131 28.18 -13.63 -10.17
N ASP A 132 28.36 -12.50 -10.80
CA ASP A 132 27.90 -11.18 -10.35
C ASP A 132 26.61 -10.72 -11.04
N THR A 133 25.98 -11.56 -11.86
CA THR A 133 24.73 -11.26 -12.59
C THR A 133 23.60 -10.75 -11.67
N TRP A 134 23.54 -11.22 -10.43
CA TRP A 134 22.54 -10.79 -9.42
C TRP A 134 22.61 -9.29 -9.05
N ARG A 135 23.76 -8.64 -9.29
CA ARG A 135 23.97 -7.20 -9.00
C ARG A 135 23.20 -6.31 -9.96
N GLY A 136 22.97 -6.77 -11.21
CA GLY A 136 22.27 -6.03 -12.24
C GLY A 136 20.84 -5.64 -11.84
N PRO A 137 19.95 -6.59 -11.52
CA PRO A 137 18.60 -6.29 -11.06
C PRO A 137 18.55 -5.38 -9.83
N LEU A 138 19.46 -5.58 -8.87
CA LEU A 138 19.52 -4.78 -7.65
C LEU A 138 19.99 -3.34 -7.89
N GLY A 139 20.94 -3.16 -8.81
CA GLY A 139 21.39 -1.83 -9.24
C GLY A 139 20.31 -1.07 -10.02
N LEU A 140 19.57 -1.79 -10.90
CA LEU A 140 18.49 -1.20 -11.67
C LEU A 140 17.33 -0.70 -10.78
N ALA A 141 17.16 -1.27 -9.58
CA ALA A 141 16.20 -0.78 -8.61
C ALA A 141 16.43 0.68 -8.20
N GLY A 142 17.65 1.20 -8.32
CA GLY A 142 18.00 2.62 -8.09
C GLY A 142 17.53 3.58 -9.20
N LEU A 143 17.18 3.06 -10.39
CA LEU A 143 16.76 3.92 -11.51
C LEU A 143 15.48 4.70 -11.22
N PHE A 144 14.46 4.05 -10.66
CA PHE A 144 13.17 4.70 -10.39
C PHE A 144 13.25 5.81 -9.34
N PRO A 145 13.93 5.64 -8.18
CA PRO A 145 14.18 6.72 -7.25
C PRO A 145 14.99 7.87 -7.87
N LEU A 146 15.95 7.56 -8.74
CA LEU A 146 16.71 8.59 -9.45
C LEU A 146 15.80 9.41 -10.38
N LEU A 147 14.94 8.76 -11.17
CA LEU A 147 13.99 9.44 -12.04
C LEU A 147 13.00 10.30 -11.23
N LEU A 148 12.56 9.80 -10.07
CA LEU A 148 11.73 10.60 -9.17
C LEU A 148 12.47 11.84 -8.67
N LEU A 149 13.73 11.71 -8.23
CA LEU A 149 14.53 12.85 -7.76
C LEU A 149 14.73 13.90 -8.85
N LEU A 150 14.94 13.47 -10.10
CA LEU A 150 15.03 14.38 -11.24
C LEU A 150 13.68 15.06 -11.55
N GLY A 151 12.58 14.30 -11.46
CA GLY A 151 11.23 14.79 -11.78
C GLY A 151 10.53 15.54 -10.66
N ILE A 152 10.96 15.39 -9.41
CA ILE A 152 10.24 15.95 -8.25
C ILE A 152 10.18 17.48 -8.24
N TYR A 153 11.09 18.14 -8.96
CA TYR A 153 11.11 19.58 -9.08
C TYR A 153 9.81 20.13 -9.68
N TRP A 154 9.27 19.46 -10.69
CA TRP A 154 8.05 19.87 -11.41
C TRP A 154 6.75 19.54 -10.67
N ILE A 155 6.78 18.66 -9.66
CA ILE A 155 5.60 18.30 -8.90
C ILE A 155 5.37 19.36 -7.81
N PRO A 156 4.16 19.97 -7.70
CA PRO A 156 3.88 20.97 -6.69
C PRO A 156 3.82 20.37 -5.28
N GLU A 157 4.07 21.18 -4.26
CA GLU A 157 3.84 20.82 -2.87
C GLU A 157 2.32 20.77 -2.58
N SER A 158 1.92 20.11 -1.51
CA SER A 158 0.52 20.05 -1.10
C SER A 158 -0.04 21.43 -0.73
N PRO A 159 -1.19 21.87 -1.31
CA PRO A 159 -1.84 23.11 -0.94
C PRO A 159 -2.17 23.20 0.55
N ARG A 160 -2.55 22.06 1.15
CA ARG A 160 -2.86 21.96 2.57
C ARG A 160 -1.64 22.19 3.45
N TYR A 161 -0.48 21.62 3.08
CA TYR A 161 0.78 21.87 3.77
C TYR A 161 1.21 23.34 3.67
N LEU A 162 1.02 23.94 2.50
CA LEU A 162 1.34 25.36 2.29
C LEU A 162 0.48 26.27 3.17
N LEU A 163 -0.83 26.02 3.22
CA LEU A 163 -1.75 26.77 4.11
C LEU A 163 -1.45 26.55 5.59
N PHE A 164 -1.07 25.34 5.99
CA PHE A 164 -0.68 25.05 7.37
C PHE A 164 0.56 25.86 7.81
N ASN A 165 1.43 26.23 6.88
CA ASN A 165 2.62 27.04 7.11
C ASN A 165 2.45 28.50 6.68
N ASP A 166 1.23 29.04 6.63
CA ASP A 166 0.88 30.43 6.28
C ASP A 166 1.36 30.89 4.88
N ARG A 167 1.64 29.95 3.94
CA ARG A 167 2.07 30.20 2.56
C ARG A 167 0.87 30.22 1.61
N LYS A 168 -0.07 31.15 1.84
CA LYS A 168 -1.36 31.19 1.14
C LYS A 168 -1.22 31.48 -0.36
N GLU A 169 -0.30 32.36 -0.75
CA GLU A 169 -0.08 32.72 -2.16
C GLU A 169 0.38 31.52 -2.99
N GLU A 170 1.31 30.75 -2.46
CA GLU A 170 1.78 29.55 -3.14
C GLU A 170 0.72 28.45 -3.20
N ALA A 171 -0.10 28.29 -2.15
CA ALA A 171 -1.24 27.39 -2.15
C ALA A 171 -2.26 27.77 -3.23
N TRP A 172 -2.52 29.07 -3.39
CA TRP A 172 -3.38 29.60 -4.45
C TRP A 172 -2.83 29.28 -5.84
N ASP A 173 -1.53 29.52 -6.08
CA ASP A 173 -0.91 29.24 -7.38
C ASP A 173 -0.98 27.76 -7.74
N VAL A 174 -0.77 26.87 -6.78
CA VAL A 174 -0.92 25.41 -6.97
C VAL A 174 -2.36 25.06 -7.34
N LEU A 175 -3.34 25.53 -6.58
CA LEU A 175 -4.75 25.22 -6.84
C LEU A 175 -5.23 25.80 -8.17
N ARG A 176 -4.82 27.02 -8.51
CA ARG A 176 -5.11 27.63 -9.80
C ARG A 176 -4.56 26.82 -10.97
N HIS A 177 -3.35 26.27 -10.82
CA HIS A 177 -2.75 25.43 -11.85
C HIS A 177 -3.47 24.07 -11.97
N LEU A 178 -3.82 23.44 -10.86
CA LEU A 178 -4.53 22.16 -10.83
C LEU A 178 -5.96 22.25 -11.36
N HIS A 179 -6.64 23.38 -11.14
CA HIS A 179 -8.02 23.64 -11.60
C HIS A 179 -8.08 24.53 -12.83
N SER A 180 -7.04 24.55 -13.67
CA SER A 180 -7.08 25.32 -14.91
C SER A 180 -8.09 24.69 -15.91
N ASP A 181 -9.34 25.16 -15.87
CA ASP A 181 -10.40 24.79 -16.83
C ASP A 181 -10.73 26.03 -17.69
N PRO A 182 -10.69 25.96 -19.02
CA PRO A 182 -11.13 27.04 -19.91
C PRO A 182 -12.57 27.51 -19.66
N ARG A 183 -13.40 26.67 -19.00
CA ARG A 183 -14.80 26.98 -18.68
C ARG A 183 -14.95 27.78 -17.38
N ASP A 184 -13.88 27.92 -16.58
CA ASP A 184 -13.87 28.71 -15.34
C ASP A 184 -12.78 29.80 -15.40
N PRO A 185 -13.00 30.88 -16.17
CA PRO A 185 -12.03 31.97 -16.29
C PRO A 185 -11.79 32.74 -14.97
N ASN A 186 -12.72 32.64 -14.02
CA ASN A 186 -12.62 33.30 -12.73
C ASN A 186 -12.01 32.42 -11.64
N HIS A 187 -11.59 31.19 -11.97
CA HIS A 187 -11.03 30.23 -11.04
C HIS A 187 -11.89 29.97 -9.79
N LEU A 188 -13.22 29.96 -9.95
CA LEU A 188 -14.17 29.82 -8.84
C LEU A 188 -14.00 28.47 -8.11
N PHE A 189 -13.71 27.39 -8.85
CA PHE A 189 -13.45 26.09 -8.25
C PHE A 189 -12.20 26.12 -7.35
N ALA A 190 -11.09 26.67 -7.85
CA ALA A 190 -9.86 26.80 -7.07
C ALA A 190 -10.05 27.68 -5.82
N LYS A 191 -10.83 28.76 -5.93
CA LYS A 191 -11.12 29.67 -4.82
C LYS A 191 -11.98 28.98 -3.75
N ASN A 192 -13.03 28.29 -4.17
CA ASN A 192 -13.90 27.56 -3.23
C ASN A 192 -13.12 26.45 -2.48
N GLU A 193 -12.23 25.75 -3.18
CA GLU A 193 -11.39 24.72 -2.56
C GLU A 193 -10.37 25.34 -1.60
N LEU A 194 -9.74 26.47 -1.97
CA LEU A 194 -8.84 27.21 -1.09
C LEU A 194 -9.55 27.60 0.22
N ASP A 195 -10.74 28.21 0.11
CA ASP A 195 -11.51 28.66 1.25
C ASP A 195 -11.94 27.45 2.15
N GLN A 196 -12.26 26.32 1.55
CA GLN A 196 -12.58 25.09 2.27
C GLN A 196 -11.38 24.55 3.03
N ILE A 197 -10.23 24.45 2.37
CA ILE A 197 -8.99 23.96 3.00
C ILE A 197 -8.56 24.92 4.11
N GLU A 198 -8.64 26.23 3.91
CA GLU A 198 -8.27 27.23 4.91
C GLU A 198 -9.12 27.10 6.19
N ARG A 199 -10.45 26.99 6.04
CA ARG A 199 -11.34 26.75 7.18
C ARG A 199 -10.99 25.45 7.93
N GLN A 200 -10.71 24.37 7.19
CA GLN A 200 -10.34 23.11 7.80
C GLN A 200 -9.00 23.21 8.54
N VAL A 201 -8.00 23.89 7.96
CA VAL A 201 -6.69 24.10 8.60
C VAL A 201 -6.83 24.94 9.87
N GLN A 202 -7.71 25.96 9.89
CA GLN A 202 -7.99 26.73 11.10
C GLN A 202 -8.60 25.86 12.22
N LEU A 203 -9.53 24.96 11.89
CA LEU A 203 -10.08 24.02 12.86
C LEU A 203 -9.03 23.02 13.36
N ASP A 204 -8.23 22.47 12.44
CA ASP A 204 -7.15 21.52 12.75
C ASP A 204 -6.09 22.17 13.67
N ASN A 205 -5.75 23.45 13.44
CA ASN A 205 -4.83 24.22 14.28
C ASN A 205 -5.44 24.51 15.66
N ALA A 206 -6.71 24.89 15.72
CA ALA A 206 -7.41 25.12 16.99
C ALA A 206 -7.47 23.85 17.85
N GLU A 207 -7.69 22.70 17.23
CA GLU A 207 -7.70 21.40 17.93
C GLU A 207 -6.28 20.96 18.31
N SER A 208 -5.29 21.24 17.47
CA SER A 208 -3.89 20.96 17.76
C SER A 208 -3.34 21.78 18.92
N ALA A 209 -3.79 23.02 19.06
CA ALA A 209 -3.39 23.91 20.17
C ALA A 209 -3.95 23.46 21.52
N LYS A 210 -5.06 22.71 21.54
CA LYS A 210 -5.65 22.17 22.79
C LYS A 210 -4.84 21.05 23.43
N SER A 211 -3.89 20.46 22.72
CA SER A 211 -3.10 19.32 23.21
C SER A 211 -1.62 19.54 22.99
N ILE A 212 -0.86 19.51 24.08
CA ILE A 212 0.62 19.56 24.10
C ILE A 212 1.23 18.24 23.58
N SER A 213 0.44 17.18 23.51
CA SER A 213 0.88 15.84 23.09
C SER A 213 1.05 15.76 21.59
N GLY A 214 2.10 15.07 21.11
CA GLY A 214 2.31 14.79 19.69
C GLY A 214 1.12 14.06 19.07
N ASN A 215 0.94 14.19 17.76
CA ASN A 215 -0.22 13.66 17.03
C ASN A 215 -0.46 12.15 17.23
N TYR A 216 0.60 11.35 17.37
CA TYR A 216 0.46 9.91 17.67
C TYR A 216 -0.22 9.62 19.01
N VAL A 217 0.03 10.45 20.03
CA VAL A 217 -0.60 10.30 21.35
C VAL A 217 -2.09 10.66 21.30
N LYS A 218 -2.47 11.62 20.47
CA LYS A 218 -3.88 12.02 20.26
C LYS A 218 -4.76 10.87 19.79
N ILE A 219 -4.19 9.94 19.02
CA ILE A 219 -4.91 8.75 18.54
C ILE A 219 -5.49 7.93 19.70
N PHE A 220 -4.83 7.92 20.84
CA PHE A 220 -5.28 7.16 22.01
C PHE A 220 -6.19 7.95 22.97
N GLN A 221 -6.36 9.25 22.77
CA GLN A 221 -7.15 10.10 23.67
C GLN A 221 -8.67 9.95 23.50
N ARG A 222 -9.15 9.81 22.25
CA ARG A 222 -10.60 9.67 21.98
C ARG A 222 -10.98 8.23 21.61
N ALA A 223 -12.18 7.83 22.02
CA ALA A 223 -12.71 6.50 21.71
C ALA A 223 -12.90 6.27 20.19
N SER A 224 -13.31 7.31 19.45
CA SER A 224 -13.47 7.27 18.00
C SER A 224 -12.14 7.00 17.27
N PHE A 225 -11.05 7.63 17.72
CA PHE A 225 -9.73 7.42 17.14
C PHE A 225 -9.16 6.04 17.48
N ARG A 226 -9.36 5.56 18.72
CA ARG A 226 -9.00 4.19 19.11
C ARG A 226 -9.74 3.16 18.26
N LYS A 227 -11.03 3.37 17.97
CA LYS A 227 -11.80 2.50 17.09
C LYS A 227 -11.20 2.46 15.69
N ARG A 228 -10.88 3.62 15.09
CA ARG A 228 -10.22 3.71 13.77
C ARG A 228 -8.83 3.04 13.80
N PHE A 229 -8.08 3.22 14.87
CA PHE A 229 -6.79 2.57 15.06
C PHE A 229 -6.92 1.04 15.03
N VAL A 230 -7.82 0.46 15.84
CA VAL A 230 -8.06 -0.99 15.86
C VAL A 230 -8.51 -1.50 14.49
N MET A 231 -9.41 -0.79 13.82
CA MET A 231 -9.88 -1.14 12.48
C MET A 231 -8.72 -1.12 11.46
N THR A 232 -7.86 -0.11 11.52
CA THR A 232 -6.68 0.02 10.63
C THR A 232 -5.71 -1.14 10.86
N ILE A 233 -5.34 -1.41 12.12
CA ILE A 233 -4.42 -2.49 12.47
C ILE A 233 -4.97 -3.85 12.06
N PHE A 234 -6.25 -4.11 12.37
CA PHE A 234 -6.88 -5.38 11.99
C PHE A 234 -6.93 -5.56 10.47
N LEU A 235 -7.29 -4.51 9.71
CA LEU A 235 -7.38 -4.60 8.25
C LEU A 235 -6.02 -4.87 7.61
N THR A 236 -4.96 -4.16 8.03
CA THR A 236 -3.60 -4.39 7.51
C THR A 236 -3.06 -5.76 7.92
N PHE A 237 -3.36 -6.22 9.15
CA PHE A 237 -3.05 -7.58 9.58
C PHE A 237 -3.74 -8.63 8.70
N ALA A 238 -5.04 -8.49 8.46
CA ALA A 238 -5.80 -9.42 7.62
C ALA A 238 -5.29 -9.43 6.16
N GLN A 239 -5.01 -8.26 5.58
CA GLN A 239 -4.45 -8.16 4.23
C GLN A 239 -3.14 -8.96 4.08
N MET A 240 -2.22 -8.81 5.03
CA MET A 240 -0.94 -9.53 4.99
C MET A 240 -1.09 -11.02 5.36
N SER A 241 -2.21 -11.40 5.95
CA SER A 241 -2.51 -12.77 6.37
C SER A 241 -3.40 -13.53 5.38
N SER A 242 -3.66 -13.02 4.19
CA SER A 242 -4.47 -13.68 3.14
C SER A 242 -3.73 -14.75 2.32
N GLY A 243 -2.47 -15.07 2.68
CA GLY A 243 -1.61 -16.01 1.97
C GLY A 243 -0.82 -15.40 0.81
N ALA A 244 -1.32 -14.35 0.14
CA ALA A 244 -0.67 -13.73 -1.01
C ALA A 244 0.76 -13.23 -0.71
N LEU A 245 1.02 -12.66 0.48
CA LEU A 245 2.35 -12.22 0.91
C LEU A 245 3.36 -13.35 0.91
N VAL A 246 2.98 -14.52 1.45
CA VAL A 246 3.87 -15.69 1.56
C VAL A 246 4.18 -16.25 0.18
N VAL A 247 3.20 -16.37 -0.69
CA VAL A 247 3.39 -16.82 -2.08
C VAL A 247 4.27 -15.83 -2.85
N ASN A 248 4.06 -14.53 -2.67
CA ASN A 248 4.87 -13.48 -3.29
C ASN A 248 6.37 -13.63 -2.95
N ASN A 249 6.69 -13.87 -1.69
CA ASN A 249 8.09 -13.91 -1.23
C ASN A 249 8.73 -15.30 -1.36
N TYR A 250 7.96 -16.36 -1.19
CA TYR A 250 8.43 -17.76 -1.19
C TYR A 250 7.93 -18.58 -2.39
N GLY A 251 7.27 -17.94 -3.36
CA GLY A 251 6.76 -18.61 -4.57
C GLY A 251 7.83 -19.43 -5.28
N GLY A 252 9.08 -18.95 -5.33
CA GLY A 252 10.19 -19.70 -5.90
C GLY A 252 10.44 -21.04 -5.22
N LEU A 253 10.30 -21.14 -3.90
CA LEU A 253 10.40 -22.39 -3.14
C LEU A 253 9.18 -23.28 -3.37
N ILE A 254 7.99 -22.67 -3.37
CA ILE A 254 6.72 -23.38 -3.59
C ILE A 254 6.69 -24.01 -4.99
N TYR A 255 6.97 -23.25 -6.05
CA TYR A 255 6.99 -23.79 -7.42
C TYR A 255 8.08 -24.84 -7.64
N LYS A 256 9.23 -24.67 -6.97
CA LYS A 256 10.29 -25.67 -7.00
C LYS A 256 9.85 -26.98 -6.32
N SER A 257 9.12 -26.92 -5.21
CA SER A 257 8.57 -28.10 -4.54
C SER A 257 7.48 -28.80 -5.37
N LEU A 258 6.83 -28.07 -6.28
CA LEU A 258 5.88 -28.60 -7.26
C LEU A 258 6.58 -29.23 -8.50
N GLY A 259 7.93 -29.27 -8.54
CA GLY A 259 8.69 -29.93 -9.58
C GLY A 259 9.02 -29.09 -10.81
N PHE A 260 8.80 -27.76 -10.78
CA PHE A 260 9.13 -26.89 -11.89
C PHE A 260 10.66 -26.64 -12.00
N SER A 261 11.15 -26.50 -13.23
CA SER A 261 12.54 -26.13 -13.50
C SER A 261 12.85 -24.70 -13.04
N ASN A 262 14.13 -24.37 -12.82
CA ASN A 262 14.53 -23.04 -12.35
C ASN A 262 14.04 -21.90 -13.28
N SER A 263 14.07 -22.11 -14.59
CA SER A 263 13.56 -21.13 -15.56
C SER A 263 12.03 -20.99 -15.49
N ALA A 264 11.30 -22.11 -15.33
CA ALA A 264 9.86 -22.10 -15.18
C ALA A 264 9.44 -21.42 -13.86
N VAL A 265 10.17 -21.66 -12.77
CA VAL A 265 9.94 -21.00 -11.47
C VAL A 265 10.02 -19.48 -11.59
N LEU A 266 11.03 -18.95 -12.28
CA LEU A 266 11.18 -17.50 -12.47
C LEU A 266 10.03 -16.92 -13.35
N GLN A 267 9.65 -17.64 -14.42
CA GLN A 267 8.53 -17.24 -15.27
C GLN A 267 7.20 -17.29 -14.53
N MET A 268 6.95 -18.32 -13.70
CA MET A 268 5.76 -18.43 -12.86
C MET A 268 5.68 -17.28 -11.84
N GLN A 269 6.82 -16.92 -11.23
CA GLN A 269 6.88 -15.78 -10.33
C GLN A 269 6.56 -14.46 -11.07
N GLY A 270 7.10 -14.26 -12.27
CA GLY A 270 6.77 -13.11 -13.12
C GLY A 270 5.29 -13.08 -13.50
N GLY A 271 4.73 -14.21 -13.91
CA GLY A 271 3.31 -14.36 -14.24
C GLY A 271 2.38 -14.09 -13.06
N TYR A 272 2.76 -14.54 -11.86
CA TYR A 272 2.03 -14.26 -10.60
C TYR A 272 1.93 -12.75 -10.33
N GLN A 273 3.05 -12.02 -10.45
CA GLN A 273 3.07 -10.57 -10.30
C GLN A 273 2.27 -9.85 -11.39
N LEU A 274 2.35 -10.33 -12.63
CA LEU A 274 1.58 -9.78 -13.74
C LEU A 274 0.08 -9.94 -13.53
N CYS A 275 -0.38 -11.09 -13.04
CA CYS A 275 -1.80 -11.29 -12.68
C CYS A 275 -2.24 -10.32 -11.59
N GLY A 276 -1.45 -10.16 -10.52
CA GLY A 276 -1.71 -9.18 -9.47
C GLY A 276 -1.81 -7.76 -10.02
N TRP A 277 -0.89 -7.35 -10.89
CA TRP A 277 -0.90 -6.05 -11.55
C TRP A 277 -2.14 -5.80 -12.41
N VAL A 278 -2.49 -6.75 -13.28
CA VAL A 278 -3.66 -6.63 -14.15
C VAL A 278 -4.94 -6.48 -13.33
N MET A 279 -5.10 -7.30 -12.28
CA MET A 279 -6.31 -7.28 -11.46
C MET A 279 -6.38 -6.07 -10.53
N ASN A 280 -5.27 -5.62 -9.98
CA ASN A 280 -5.22 -4.38 -9.20
C ASN A 280 -5.53 -3.16 -10.09
N THR A 281 -5.01 -3.14 -11.32
CA THR A 281 -5.35 -2.10 -12.29
C THR A 281 -6.83 -2.14 -12.69
N ALA A 282 -7.39 -3.34 -12.91
CA ALA A 282 -8.81 -3.50 -13.17
C ALA A 282 -9.69 -2.97 -12.03
N ASN A 283 -9.23 -3.12 -10.78
CA ASN A 283 -9.94 -2.60 -9.61
C ASN A 283 -10.21 -1.09 -9.69
N MET A 284 -9.34 -0.29 -10.33
CA MET A 284 -9.54 1.15 -10.50
C MET A 284 -10.90 1.51 -11.12
N PHE A 285 -11.43 0.63 -11.98
CA PHE A 285 -12.71 0.83 -12.67
C PHE A 285 -13.93 0.36 -11.85
N PHE A 286 -13.71 -0.45 -10.82
CA PHE A 286 -14.77 -1.04 -10.00
C PHE A 286 -14.87 -0.43 -8.60
N ILE A 287 -13.80 0.12 -8.05
CA ILE A 287 -13.71 0.55 -6.66
C ILE A 287 -14.75 1.60 -6.28
N ASP A 288 -15.13 2.48 -7.21
CA ASP A 288 -16.11 3.54 -6.99
C ASP A 288 -17.54 3.13 -7.37
N ARG A 289 -17.79 1.83 -7.67
CA ARG A 289 -19.13 1.30 -8.00
C ARG A 289 -19.75 0.49 -6.89
N PHE A 290 -18.95 -0.05 -5.98
CA PHE A 290 -19.40 -0.95 -4.92
C PHE A 290 -18.98 -0.47 -3.54
N PRO A 291 -19.80 -0.72 -2.49
CA PRO A 291 -19.43 -0.44 -1.11
C PRO A 291 -18.09 -1.08 -0.75
N ARG A 292 -17.15 -0.29 -0.22
CA ARG A 292 -15.76 -0.74 -0.01
C ARG A 292 -15.67 -1.88 0.99
N ASN A 293 -16.47 -1.85 2.07
CA ASN A 293 -16.51 -2.91 3.06
C ASN A 293 -17.02 -4.23 2.47
N LYS A 294 -18.05 -4.20 1.62
CA LYS A 294 -18.60 -5.39 0.96
C LYS A 294 -17.63 -5.97 -0.06
N LEU A 295 -16.93 -5.09 -0.79
CA LEU A 295 -15.92 -5.50 -1.76
C LEU A 295 -14.76 -6.24 -1.07
N MET A 296 -14.24 -5.70 0.03
CA MET A 296 -13.18 -6.34 0.82
C MET A 296 -13.67 -7.65 1.47
N CYS A 297 -14.92 -7.67 1.97
CA CYS A 297 -15.52 -8.90 2.51
C CYS A 297 -15.55 -10.02 1.47
N LEU A 298 -16.02 -9.71 0.25
CA LEU A 298 -16.00 -10.65 -0.87
C LEU A 298 -14.55 -11.10 -1.18
N GLY A 299 -13.61 -10.17 -1.12
CA GLY A 299 -12.19 -10.44 -1.33
C GLY A 299 -11.62 -11.44 -0.32
N PHE A 300 -11.81 -11.22 0.97
CA PHE A 300 -11.36 -12.16 2.00
C PHE A 300 -12.06 -13.53 1.89
N ALA A 301 -13.36 -13.54 1.61
CA ALA A 301 -14.09 -14.80 1.42
C ALA A 301 -13.55 -15.59 0.22
N THR A 302 -13.30 -14.94 -0.92
CA THR A 302 -12.76 -15.60 -2.12
C THR A 302 -11.30 -16.02 -1.95
N CYS A 303 -10.46 -15.22 -1.28
CA CYS A 303 -9.10 -15.61 -0.92
C CYS A 303 -9.11 -16.84 0.01
N GLY A 304 -9.95 -16.86 1.03
CA GLY A 304 -10.09 -18.02 1.92
C GLY A 304 -10.50 -19.29 1.16
N ILE A 305 -11.47 -19.20 0.23
CA ILE A 305 -11.89 -20.35 -0.60
C ILE A 305 -10.72 -20.84 -1.47
N THR A 306 -9.99 -19.95 -2.13
CA THR A 306 -8.85 -20.35 -2.98
C THR A 306 -7.75 -21.03 -2.16
N VAL A 307 -7.46 -20.53 -0.95
CA VAL A 307 -6.48 -21.13 -0.03
C VAL A 307 -6.94 -22.47 0.51
N ILE A 308 -8.25 -22.67 0.77
CA ILE A 308 -8.83 -23.99 1.16
C ILE A 308 -8.56 -25.03 0.07
N ILE A 309 -8.87 -24.68 -1.17
CA ILE A 309 -8.67 -25.59 -2.32
C ILE A 309 -7.19 -25.87 -2.51
N GLU A 310 -6.34 -24.84 -2.43
CA GLU A 310 -4.89 -24.98 -2.53
C GLU A 310 -4.32 -25.91 -1.46
N ALA A 311 -4.72 -25.74 -0.20
CA ALA A 311 -4.31 -26.61 0.91
C ALA A 311 -4.72 -28.07 0.69
N ALA A 312 -5.93 -28.29 0.17
CA ALA A 312 -6.45 -29.63 -0.14
C ALA A 312 -5.67 -30.28 -1.30
N LEU A 313 -5.39 -29.51 -2.36
CA LEU A 313 -4.60 -29.98 -3.51
C LEU A 313 -3.16 -30.31 -3.10
N GLN A 314 -2.49 -29.43 -2.33
CA GLN A 314 -1.14 -29.70 -1.85
C GLN A 314 -1.09 -30.93 -0.94
N LYS A 315 -2.06 -31.11 -0.06
CA LYS A 315 -2.16 -32.31 0.77
C LYS A 315 -2.19 -33.60 -0.05
N HIS A 316 -2.86 -33.58 -1.21
CA HIS A 316 -3.12 -34.78 -2.02
C HIS A 316 -2.06 -35.00 -3.09
N TYR A 317 -1.54 -33.95 -3.71
CA TYR A 317 -0.65 -34.05 -4.89
C TYR A 317 0.81 -33.71 -4.62
N LEU A 318 1.13 -33.01 -3.52
CA LEU A 318 2.52 -32.68 -3.20
C LEU A 318 3.32 -33.95 -2.94
N GLY A 319 4.45 -34.11 -3.65
CA GLY A 319 5.28 -35.34 -3.61
C GLY A 319 4.81 -36.46 -4.54
N THR A 320 3.76 -36.25 -5.32
CA THR A 320 3.33 -37.21 -6.38
C THR A 320 3.88 -36.74 -7.75
N ALA A 321 3.95 -37.68 -8.69
CA ALA A 321 4.33 -37.38 -10.09
C ALA A 321 3.12 -36.97 -10.96
N TYR A 322 1.94 -36.74 -10.38
CA TYR A 322 0.71 -36.43 -11.12
C TYR A 322 0.66 -34.99 -11.57
N GLN A 323 1.15 -34.74 -12.77
CA GLN A 323 1.30 -33.40 -13.37
C GLN A 323 0.01 -32.54 -13.36
N PRO A 324 -1.21 -33.09 -13.71
CA PRO A 324 -2.41 -32.28 -13.68
C PRO A 324 -2.76 -31.73 -12.27
N GLY A 325 -2.47 -32.49 -11.22
CA GLY A 325 -2.68 -32.05 -9.83
C GLY A 325 -1.72 -30.93 -9.42
N LEU A 326 -0.45 -31.02 -9.83
CA LEU A 326 0.56 -29.98 -9.56
C LEU A 326 0.26 -28.67 -10.31
N ILE A 327 -0.24 -28.79 -11.55
CA ILE A 327 -0.71 -27.63 -12.33
C ILE A 327 -1.92 -26.97 -11.66
N ALA A 328 -2.86 -27.78 -11.14
CA ALA A 328 -4.01 -27.25 -10.41
C ALA A 328 -3.58 -26.45 -9.16
N CYS A 329 -2.60 -26.94 -8.37
CA CYS A 329 -2.02 -26.16 -7.26
C CYS A 329 -1.54 -24.79 -7.74
N THR A 330 -0.77 -24.75 -8.81
CA THR A 330 -0.29 -23.47 -9.38
C THR A 330 -1.44 -22.56 -9.80
N ALA A 331 -2.48 -23.11 -10.43
CA ALA A 331 -3.63 -22.32 -10.88
C ALA A 331 -4.39 -21.67 -9.73
N PHE A 332 -4.54 -22.35 -8.58
CA PHE A 332 -5.21 -21.78 -7.42
C PHE A 332 -4.36 -20.74 -6.69
N LEU A 333 -3.02 -20.83 -6.72
CA LEU A 333 -2.14 -19.74 -6.27
C LEU A 333 -2.32 -18.48 -7.13
N PHE A 334 -2.42 -18.63 -8.45
CA PHE A 334 -2.70 -17.51 -9.36
C PHE A 334 -4.11 -16.95 -9.16
N LEU A 335 -5.09 -17.80 -8.88
CA LEU A 335 -6.45 -17.34 -8.58
C LEU A 335 -6.51 -16.58 -7.25
N ASN A 336 -5.72 -16.98 -6.26
CA ASN A 336 -5.62 -16.26 -4.98
C ASN A 336 -5.11 -14.83 -5.18
N VAL A 337 -3.99 -14.61 -5.89
CA VAL A 337 -3.49 -13.26 -6.14
C VAL A 337 -4.44 -12.42 -7.02
N THR A 338 -5.18 -13.08 -7.92
CA THR A 338 -6.22 -12.44 -8.72
C THR A 338 -7.33 -11.88 -7.83
N CYS A 339 -7.85 -12.68 -6.90
CA CYS A 339 -8.87 -12.25 -5.94
C CYS A 339 -8.34 -11.18 -4.98
N PHE A 340 -7.12 -11.36 -4.49
CA PHE A 340 -6.45 -10.43 -3.59
C PHE A 340 -6.27 -9.05 -4.25
N GLY A 341 -5.68 -9.00 -5.45
CA GLY A 341 -5.45 -7.74 -6.19
C GLY A 341 -6.74 -7.04 -6.58
N LEU A 342 -7.79 -7.82 -6.95
CA LEU A 342 -9.05 -7.22 -7.39
C LEU A 342 -9.91 -6.70 -6.23
N PHE A 343 -9.93 -7.36 -5.08
CA PHE A 343 -10.92 -7.09 -4.03
C PHE A 343 -10.34 -6.67 -2.68
N VAL A 344 -9.06 -6.94 -2.38
CA VAL A 344 -8.49 -6.74 -1.04
C VAL A 344 -7.45 -5.62 -1.03
N GLU A 345 -6.44 -5.70 -1.89
CA GLU A 345 -5.25 -4.84 -1.81
C GLU A 345 -5.61 -3.36 -2.00
N GLY A 346 -6.13 -3.01 -3.16
CA GLY A 346 -6.48 -1.63 -3.49
C GLY A 346 -7.56 -1.03 -2.58
N PRO A 347 -8.71 -1.70 -2.42
CA PRO A 347 -9.77 -1.21 -1.53
C PRO A 347 -9.31 -1.02 -0.09
N GLY A 348 -8.41 -1.89 0.41
CA GLY A 348 -7.91 -1.77 1.78
C GLY A 348 -7.02 -0.55 1.98
N PHE A 349 -6.08 -0.25 1.08
CA PHE A 349 -5.27 0.97 1.16
C PHE A 349 -6.12 2.23 1.07
N THR A 350 -7.11 2.25 0.17
CA THR A 350 -8.04 3.36 0.03
C THR A 350 -8.87 3.54 1.30
N TYR A 351 -9.42 2.45 1.84
CA TYR A 351 -10.23 2.48 3.06
C TYR A 351 -9.48 3.06 4.25
N ILE A 352 -8.22 2.62 4.48
CA ILE A 352 -7.38 3.14 5.55
C ILE A 352 -7.13 4.64 5.38
N ALA A 353 -6.94 5.12 4.14
CA ALA A 353 -6.74 6.54 3.88
C ALA A 353 -8.00 7.38 4.11
N GLU A 354 -9.20 6.80 3.98
CA GLU A 354 -10.49 7.50 4.10
C GLU A 354 -11.04 7.58 5.52
N ILE A 355 -10.80 6.57 6.36
CA ILE A 355 -11.40 6.53 7.70
C ILE A 355 -10.80 7.54 8.70
N TRP A 356 -9.59 8.05 8.44
CA TRP A 356 -8.92 8.96 9.35
C TRP A 356 -9.33 10.41 9.09
N PRO A 357 -9.59 11.20 10.16
CA PRO A 357 -9.81 12.63 10.04
C PRO A 357 -8.56 13.30 9.48
N THR A 358 -8.74 14.42 8.81
CA THR A 358 -7.72 15.06 7.99
C THR A 358 -6.42 15.35 8.73
N PHE A 359 -6.51 15.84 9.97
CA PHE A 359 -5.35 16.21 10.78
C PHE A 359 -4.56 15.03 11.35
N LEU A 360 -5.15 13.81 11.45
CA LEU A 360 -4.49 12.58 11.90
C LEU A 360 -4.28 11.57 10.78
N ARG A 361 -4.65 11.91 9.54
CA ARG A 361 -4.61 10.95 8.42
C ARG A 361 -3.20 10.46 8.15
N GLY A 362 -2.21 11.34 8.20
CA GLY A 362 -0.81 10.98 7.99
C GLY A 362 -0.31 9.96 8.99
N GLU A 363 -0.54 10.24 10.26
CA GLU A 363 -0.13 9.39 11.38
C GLU A 363 -0.93 8.09 11.44
N GLY A 364 -2.24 8.15 11.21
CA GLY A 364 -3.10 6.97 11.19
C GLY A 364 -2.75 6.02 10.05
N TYR A 365 -2.49 6.54 8.86
CA TYR A 365 -2.03 5.76 7.72
C TYR A 365 -0.63 5.16 7.97
N ALA A 366 0.29 5.94 8.53
CA ALA A 366 1.63 5.50 8.89
C ALA A 366 1.61 4.33 9.90
N LEU A 367 0.71 4.37 10.89
CA LEU A 367 0.51 3.25 11.82
C LEU A 367 -0.04 2.00 11.14
N GLY A 368 -0.92 2.16 10.16
CA GLY A 368 -1.38 1.06 9.31
C GLY A 368 -0.23 0.41 8.55
N MET A 369 0.65 1.22 7.94
CA MET A 369 1.83 0.73 7.23
C MET A 369 2.86 0.08 8.17
N CYS A 370 3.02 0.61 9.38
CA CYS A 370 3.83 -0.02 10.42
C CYS A 370 3.29 -1.41 10.80
N SER A 371 1.97 -1.52 11.02
CA SER A 371 1.31 -2.81 11.29
C SER A 371 1.49 -3.81 10.16
N LEU A 372 1.37 -3.35 8.90
CA LEU A 372 1.65 -4.15 7.71
C LEU A 372 3.07 -4.71 7.75
N CYS A 373 4.08 -3.88 8.07
CA CYS A 373 5.47 -4.30 8.19
C CYS A 373 5.66 -5.34 9.30
N VAL A 374 5.11 -5.10 10.49
CA VAL A 374 5.20 -6.02 11.63
C VAL A 374 4.58 -7.36 11.29
N THR A 375 3.40 -7.36 10.69
CA THR A 375 2.71 -8.59 10.25
C THR A 375 3.53 -9.32 9.18
N SER A 376 4.13 -8.58 8.25
CA SER A 376 5.00 -9.18 7.22
C SER A 376 6.23 -9.86 7.84
N ILE A 377 6.84 -9.26 8.86
CA ILE A 377 7.95 -9.90 9.60
C ILE A 377 7.49 -11.22 10.21
N ILE A 378 6.33 -11.23 10.88
CA ILE A 378 5.80 -12.45 11.53
C ILE A 378 5.66 -13.57 10.50
N TRP A 379 4.99 -13.31 9.37
CA TRP A 379 4.73 -14.35 8.36
C TRP A 379 5.99 -14.76 7.61
N LEU A 380 6.86 -13.82 7.24
CA LEU A 380 8.06 -14.14 6.48
C LEU A 380 9.14 -14.83 7.31
N GLN A 381 9.21 -14.57 8.61
CA GLN A 381 10.12 -15.30 9.49
C GLN A 381 9.62 -16.71 9.81
N SER A 382 8.29 -16.88 9.96
CA SER A 382 7.71 -18.18 10.31
C SER A 382 7.53 -19.10 9.11
N ALA A 383 7.31 -18.57 7.88
CA ALA A 383 6.93 -19.37 6.72
C ALA A 383 7.94 -20.48 6.36
N PRO A 384 9.27 -20.27 6.29
CA PRO A 384 10.19 -21.34 5.94
C PRO A 384 10.12 -22.52 6.92
N THR A 385 10.17 -22.24 8.22
CA THR A 385 10.08 -23.25 9.27
C THR A 385 8.71 -23.93 9.28
N ALA A 386 7.63 -23.17 9.04
CA ALA A 386 6.29 -23.72 8.98
C ALA A 386 6.13 -24.67 7.78
N PHE A 387 6.63 -24.33 6.61
CA PHE A 387 6.59 -25.23 5.44
C PHE A 387 7.40 -26.51 5.66
N GLU A 388 8.54 -26.44 6.36
CA GLU A 388 9.35 -27.61 6.70
C GLU A 388 8.70 -28.51 7.75
N THR A 389 8.05 -27.92 8.77
CA THR A 389 7.54 -28.68 9.93
C THR A 389 6.10 -29.13 9.80
N ILE A 390 5.19 -28.26 9.32
CA ILE A 390 3.75 -28.53 9.23
C ILE A 390 3.23 -28.58 7.80
N GLY A 391 4.06 -28.21 6.80
CA GLY A 391 3.75 -28.27 5.38
C GLY A 391 2.45 -27.56 5.02
N TRP A 392 1.54 -28.25 4.28
CA TRP A 392 0.26 -27.70 3.83
C TRP A 392 -0.65 -27.20 4.97
N LYS A 393 -0.46 -27.66 6.21
CA LYS A 393 -1.26 -27.22 7.37
C LYS A 393 -1.02 -25.74 7.68
N PHE A 394 0.06 -25.16 7.22
CA PHE A 394 0.33 -23.73 7.39
C PHE A 394 -0.76 -22.85 6.74
N TYR A 395 -1.34 -23.29 5.64
CA TYR A 395 -2.44 -22.58 4.97
C TYR A 395 -3.71 -22.48 5.82
N ILE A 396 -3.93 -23.39 6.79
CA ILE A 396 -5.11 -23.36 7.67
C ILE A 396 -5.17 -22.07 8.48
N ILE A 397 -4.02 -21.52 8.86
CA ILE A 397 -3.95 -20.26 9.60
C ILE A 397 -4.53 -19.11 8.77
N PHE A 398 -4.16 -19.02 7.50
CA PHE A 398 -4.67 -17.98 6.58
C PHE A 398 -6.17 -18.17 6.32
N ILE A 399 -6.65 -19.40 6.15
CA ILE A 399 -8.07 -19.71 5.99
C ILE A 399 -8.91 -19.19 7.16
N VAL A 400 -8.44 -19.42 8.39
CA VAL A 400 -9.14 -18.97 9.60
C VAL A 400 -9.14 -17.45 9.68
N ILE A 401 -8.01 -16.80 9.38
CA ILE A 401 -7.91 -15.34 9.42
C ILE A 401 -8.79 -14.72 8.34
N ASP A 402 -8.80 -15.25 7.12
CA ASP A 402 -9.64 -14.76 6.03
C ASP A 402 -11.13 -14.87 6.35
N ALA A 403 -11.54 -15.99 6.96
CA ALA A 403 -12.93 -16.18 7.42
C ALA A 403 -13.33 -15.15 8.49
N ILE A 404 -12.46 -14.90 9.47
CA ILE A 404 -12.70 -13.89 10.51
C ILE A 404 -12.71 -12.50 9.87
N ALA A 405 -11.78 -12.20 8.96
CA ALA A 405 -11.68 -10.92 8.28
C ALA A 405 -12.92 -10.62 7.43
N ALA A 406 -13.43 -11.59 6.68
CA ALA A 406 -14.67 -11.46 5.93
C ALA A 406 -15.86 -11.06 6.82
N VAL A 407 -16.00 -11.70 7.98
CA VAL A 407 -17.06 -11.38 8.94
C VAL A 407 -16.86 -9.99 9.57
N VAL A 408 -15.66 -9.69 10.05
CA VAL A 408 -15.37 -8.42 10.76
C VAL A 408 -15.49 -7.23 9.83
N VAL A 409 -14.95 -7.32 8.61
CA VAL A 409 -14.98 -6.23 7.62
C VAL A 409 -16.40 -5.97 7.11
N TRP A 410 -17.28 -6.96 7.12
CA TRP A 410 -18.70 -6.76 6.78
C TRP A 410 -19.37 -5.69 7.66
N PHE A 411 -18.99 -5.61 8.94
CA PHE A 411 -19.51 -4.64 9.88
C PHE A 411 -18.78 -3.28 9.88
N TYR A 412 -17.76 -3.12 9.02
CA TYR A 412 -17.08 -1.84 8.88
C TYR A 412 -18.01 -0.82 8.22
N PRO A 413 -17.97 0.45 8.63
CA PRO A 413 -18.74 1.50 7.98
C PRO A 413 -18.29 1.66 6.52
N ASP A 414 -19.27 1.84 5.63
CA ASP A 414 -18.98 2.12 4.23
C ASP A 414 -18.54 3.58 4.04
N THR A 415 -17.49 3.78 3.24
CA THR A 415 -16.91 5.08 2.92
C THR A 415 -17.19 5.53 1.50
N LEU A 416 -17.85 4.70 0.67
CA LEU A 416 -18.10 4.98 -0.74
C LEU A 416 -18.89 6.26 -0.93
N GLY A 417 -18.34 7.19 -1.73
CA GLY A 417 -19.03 8.43 -2.12
C GLY A 417 -19.29 9.42 -0.99
N LYS A 418 -18.83 9.11 0.24
CA LYS A 418 -19.03 9.97 1.41
C LYS A 418 -17.93 11.00 1.51
N PRO A 419 -18.27 12.28 1.70
CA PRO A 419 -17.29 13.28 2.08
C PRO A 419 -16.70 12.94 3.46
N LEU A 420 -15.50 13.44 3.72
CA LEU A 420 -14.77 13.14 4.97
C LEU A 420 -15.55 13.56 6.22
N GLU A 421 -16.38 14.59 6.07
CA GLU A 421 -17.26 15.16 7.06
C GLU A 421 -18.33 14.14 7.50
N GLU A 422 -18.96 13.48 6.54
CA GLU A 422 -19.95 12.44 6.82
C GLU A 422 -19.30 11.20 7.45
N ILE A 423 -18.10 10.83 7.01
CA ILE A 423 -17.33 9.73 7.63
C ILE A 423 -16.99 10.09 9.09
N ALA A 424 -16.61 11.33 9.37
CA ALA A 424 -16.40 11.78 10.75
C ALA A 424 -17.66 11.64 11.60
N GLY A 425 -18.83 11.99 11.06
CA GLY A 425 -20.12 11.81 11.72
C GLY A 425 -20.44 10.36 12.08
N VAL A 426 -20.11 9.39 11.20
CA VAL A 426 -20.29 7.94 11.47
C VAL A 426 -19.46 7.47 12.68
N PHE A 427 -18.34 8.12 12.96
CA PHE A 427 -17.50 7.84 14.12
C PHE A 427 -17.80 8.73 15.35
N GLY A 428 -18.73 9.68 15.22
CA GLY A 428 -19.16 10.58 16.31
C GLY A 428 -18.28 11.82 16.49
N ASP A 429 -17.48 12.20 15.48
CA ASP A 429 -16.55 13.35 15.53
C ASP A 429 -17.09 14.57 14.76
N THR A 430 -18.40 14.86 14.87
CA THR A 430 -19.06 15.97 14.18
C THR A 430 -18.54 17.36 14.60
N ASP A 431 -17.94 17.44 15.78
CA ASP A 431 -17.35 18.65 16.36
C ASP A 431 -16.03 19.07 15.70
N MET A 432 -15.43 18.19 14.88
CA MET A 432 -14.11 18.41 14.29
C MET A 432 -14.13 18.72 12.79
N VAL A 433 -15.30 18.96 12.22
CA VAL A 433 -15.46 19.11 10.78
C VAL A 433 -16.04 20.48 10.45
N ALA A 434 -15.41 21.19 9.51
CA ALA A 434 -15.99 22.39 8.93
C ALA A 434 -17.24 21.98 8.14
N LEU A 435 -18.41 22.12 8.75
CA LEU A 435 -19.69 21.96 8.06
C LEU A 435 -19.75 23.04 6.97
N VAL A 436 -19.67 22.63 5.71
CA VAL A 436 -20.06 23.49 4.60
C VAL A 436 -21.57 23.67 4.72
N PRO A 437 -22.09 24.90 4.87
CA PRO A 437 -23.52 25.09 4.80
C PRO A 437 -23.98 24.51 3.45
N GLN A 438 -24.85 23.51 3.48
CA GLN A 438 -25.56 23.12 2.26
C GLN A 438 -26.22 24.41 1.79
N ARG A 439 -25.82 24.92 0.62
CA ARG A 439 -26.61 25.87 -0.10
C ARG A 439 -27.94 25.15 -0.32
N ASP A 440 -28.97 25.60 0.40
CA ASP A 440 -30.33 25.21 0.11
C ASP A 440 -30.49 25.33 -1.40
N GLY A 441 -30.70 24.17 -2.04
CA GLY A 441 -30.95 24.11 -3.46
C GLY A 441 -32.15 25.02 -3.68
N SER A 442 -31.86 26.21 -4.19
CA SER A 442 -32.89 27.09 -4.68
C SER A 442 -33.82 26.24 -5.50
N LYS A 443 -35.05 26.15 -5.06
CA LYS A 443 -36.17 25.77 -5.90
C LYS A 443 -35.93 26.46 -7.25
N SER A 444 -35.46 25.73 -8.21
CA SER A 444 -35.48 26.17 -9.58
C SER A 444 -36.93 26.18 -9.95
N ASP A 445 -37.50 27.36 -10.09
CA ASP A 445 -38.72 27.61 -10.84
C ASP A 445 -38.72 26.75 -12.10
N SER A 446 -39.50 25.69 -12.04
CA SER A 446 -39.97 24.99 -13.22
C SER A 446 -41.14 25.83 -13.77
N GLY A 447 -40.80 26.76 -14.57
CA GLY A 447 -41.75 27.57 -15.29
C GLY A 447 -41.22 28.02 -16.63
N ASN A 448 -41.77 27.41 -17.65
CA ASN A 448 -41.92 27.86 -19.05
C ASN A 448 -40.89 27.38 -20.10
N ASN A 449 -41.44 26.45 -20.91
CA ASN A 449 -41.56 26.55 -22.39
C ASN A 449 -40.30 26.97 -23.18
N PHE A 450 -39.79 26.03 -23.97
CA PHE A 450 -39.57 26.35 -25.40
C PHE A 450 -39.71 25.06 -26.24
N GLU A 451 -40.48 25.23 -27.31
CA GLU A 451 -40.76 24.36 -28.42
C GLU A 451 -39.55 23.75 -29.07
#